data_3de0645413413ccb45341968d5a44c03
#
_entry.id   3de0645413413ccb45341968d5a44c03
#
_cell.length_a   1.000
_cell.length_b   1.000
_cell.length_c   1.000
_cell.angle_alpha   90.00
_cell.angle_beta   90.00
_cell.angle_gamma   90.00
#
_symmetry.space_group_name_H-M   'P 1'
#
loop_
_entity.id
_entity.type
_entity.pdbx_description
1 polymer ?
#
loop_
_entity_poly.entity_id
_entity_poly.type
_entity_poly.pdbx_seq_one_letter_code
_entity_poly.pdbx_strand_id
1 'polypeptide(L)'
;QPIMKPIKVIPYNPLLEGLAESTGDIVFAHEDGKDITLRILKPWKNDLNKDKRYPLIVFIQGSGWTFPHIGYHLPHIAQFAMAGYVVATVTHRSCNDGHPAPAFLQDVKSAIRYLRAHADEHQIDPTRVAAWGTSSGGNTALLLGLTVAVRMQAESFLVPETLMILGLGLVAF
;
A
#
# COMPACT_ATOMS: atom_id res chain seq x y z
N GLN A 1 -0.92 56.92 6.93
CA GLN A 1 -1.88 55.92 6.46
C GLN A 1 -1.28 54.54 6.66
N PRO A 2 -1.96 53.56 7.30
CA PRO A 2 -1.46 52.23 7.42
C PRO A 2 -1.43 51.58 6.03
N ILE A 3 -0.24 51.14 5.59
CA ILE A 3 -0.07 50.38 4.35
C ILE A 3 -0.64 48.98 4.63
N MET A 4 -1.84 48.73 4.17
CA MET A 4 -2.41 47.38 4.21
C MET A 4 -1.56 46.48 3.29
N LYS A 5 -0.96 45.45 3.90
CA LYS A 5 -0.28 44.44 3.10
C LYS A 5 -1.32 43.73 2.20
N PRO A 6 -1.00 43.51 0.92
CA PRO A 6 -1.94 42.82 0.04
C PRO A 6 -2.27 41.44 0.59
N ILE A 7 -3.55 41.11 0.58
CA ILE A 7 -4.03 39.75 0.96
C ILE A 7 -3.40 38.74 0.00
N LYS A 8 -2.65 37.82 0.54
CA LYS A 8 -2.11 36.73 -0.25
C LYS A 8 -3.23 35.74 -0.59
N VAL A 9 -3.66 35.73 -1.82
CA VAL A 9 -4.59 34.74 -2.32
C VAL A 9 -3.80 33.44 -2.55
N ILE A 10 -4.14 32.37 -1.83
CA ILE A 10 -3.62 31.04 -2.06
C ILE A 10 -4.53 30.42 -3.12
N PRO A 11 -4.03 30.11 -4.32
CA PRO A 11 -4.85 29.50 -5.35
C PRO A 11 -5.33 28.11 -4.85
N TYR A 12 -6.59 27.83 -5.13
CA TYR A 12 -7.16 26.51 -4.90
C TYR A 12 -6.34 25.44 -5.64
N ASN A 13 -5.93 24.41 -4.92
CA ASN A 13 -5.21 23.29 -5.51
C ASN A 13 -6.18 22.10 -5.69
N PRO A 14 -6.64 21.83 -6.91
CA PRO A 14 -7.59 20.75 -7.16
C PRO A 14 -7.04 19.35 -6.80
N LEU A 15 -5.71 19.20 -6.68
CA LEU A 15 -5.09 17.95 -6.22
C LEU A 15 -5.27 17.72 -4.70
N LEU A 16 -5.67 18.77 -3.95
CA LEU A 16 -5.96 18.67 -2.53
C LEU A 16 -7.47 18.55 -2.24
N GLU A 17 -8.31 18.44 -3.26
CA GLU A 17 -9.76 18.28 -3.09
C GLU A 17 -10.16 16.97 -2.40
N GLY A 18 -9.32 15.95 -2.50
CA GLY A 18 -9.58 14.68 -1.87
C GLY A 18 -9.16 14.70 -0.40
N LEU A 19 -10.12 14.55 0.51
CA LEU A 19 -9.80 14.10 1.86
C LEU A 19 -9.45 12.60 1.80
N ALA A 20 -8.48 12.20 2.62
CA ALA A 20 -8.15 10.80 2.83
C ALA A 20 -8.52 10.40 4.26
N GLU A 21 -8.97 9.18 4.42
CA GLU A 21 -9.18 8.56 5.73
C GLU A 21 -8.19 7.42 5.93
N SER A 22 -7.83 7.17 7.19
CA SER A 22 -6.97 6.06 7.58
C SER A 22 -7.70 5.16 8.56
N THR A 23 -7.56 3.85 8.37
CA THR A 23 -7.99 2.87 9.38
C THR A 23 -7.02 2.89 10.56
N GLY A 24 -7.40 2.23 11.66
CA GLY A 24 -6.45 1.71 12.64
C GLY A 24 -5.65 0.53 12.07
N ASP A 25 -4.86 -0.10 12.92
CA ASP A 25 -4.16 -1.34 12.56
C ASP A 25 -5.18 -2.48 12.47
N ILE A 26 -5.16 -3.18 11.34
CA ILE A 26 -6.01 -4.32 11.04
C ILE A 26 -5.14 -5.56 11.12
N VAL A 27 -5.48 -6.49 11.99
CA VAL A 27 -4.81 -7.80 12.07
C VAL A 27 -5.33 -8.66 10.91
N PHE A 28 -4.45 -9.05 10.00
CA PHE A 28 -4.83 -9.89 8.85
C PHE A 28 -4.27 -11.31 8.93
N ALA A 29 -3.29 -11.52 9.80
CA ALA A 29 -2.73 -12.83 10.06
C ALA A 29 -2.20 -12.89 11.50
N HIS A 30 -2.10 -14.11 12.02
CA HIS A 30 -1.49 -14.41 13.30
C HIS A 30 -0.48 -15.52 13.09
N GLU A 31 0.80 -15.18 13.17
CA GLU A 31 1.90 -16.08 12.84
C GLU A 31 2.91 -16.15 13.98
N ASP A 32 3.20 -17.34 14.46
CA ASP A 32 4.18 -17.59 15.53
C ASP A 32 3.93 -16.76 16.81
N GLY A 33 2.64 -16.60 17.16
CA GLY A 33 2.22 -15.85 18.34
C GLY A 33 2.27 -14.33 18.19
N LYS A 34 2.46 -13.81 16.98
CA LYS A 34 2.48 -12.38 16.66
C LYS A 34 1.39 -11.99 15.69
N ASP A 35 0.79 -10.84 15.95
CA ASP A 35 -0.13 -10.21 15.03
C ASP A 35 0.63 -9.56 13.87
N ILE A 36 0.24 -9.93 12.65
CA ILE A 36 0.71 -9.28 11.44
C ILE A 36 -0.40 -8.33 10.99
N THR A 37 -0.05 -7.06 10.87
CA THR A 37 -1.04 -5.99 10.72
C THR A 37 -0.84 -5.21 9.41
N LEU A 38 -1.89 -4.55 9.00
CA LEU A 38 -1.86 -3.57 7.93
C LEU A 38 -2.67 -2.33 8.34
N ARG A 39 -2.42 -1.21 7.66
CA ARG A 39 -3.20 0.00 7.78
C ARG A 39 -3.58 0.50 6.39
N ILE A 40 -4.83 0.90 6.22
CA ILE A 40 -5.37 1.34 4.94
C ILE A 40 -5.57 2.84 4.97
N LEU A 41 -5.09 3.52 3.92
CA LEU A 41 -5.44 4.90 3.60
C LEU A 41 -6.24 4.87 2.30
N LYS A 42 -7.38 5.55 2.28
CA LYS A 42 -8.25 5.60 1.10
C LYS A 42 -8.90 6.97 0.96
N PRO A 43 -9.45 7.30 -0.22
CA PRO A 43 -10.29 8.49 -0.36
C PRO A 43 -11.41 8.49 0.68
N TRP A 44 -11.64 9.65 1.29
CA TRP A 44 -12.72 9.80 2.26
C TRP A 44 -14.06 9.44 1.62
N LYS A 45 -14.77 8.48 2.24
CA LYS A 45 -16.03 7.98 1.72
C LYS A 45 -17.16 8.98 1.95
N ASN A 46 -17.89 9.30 0.90
CA ASN A 46 -19.06 10.17 0.92
C ASN A 46 -20.12 9.68 -0.07
N ASP A 47 -21.27 10.37 -0.15
CA ASP A 47 -22.38 9.96 -1.01
C ASP A 47 -22.05 9.96 -2.51
N LEU A 48 -21.06 10.77 -2.93
CA LEU A 48 -20.67 10.87 -4.35
C LEU A 48 -19.74 9.73 -4.79
N ASN A 49 -19.07 9.07 -3.84
CA ASN A 49 -18.08 8.05 -4.14
C ASN A 49 -18.30 6.71 -3.43
N LYS A 50 -19.43 6.53 -2.73
CA LYS A 50 -19.72 5.34 -1.91
C LYS A 50 -19.65 4.03 -2.71
N ASP A 51 -19.98 4.07 -4.00
CA ASP A 51 -19.99 2.92 -4.89
C ASP A 51 -18.74 2.81 -5.77
N LYS A 52 -17.81 3.75 -5.63
CA LYS A 52 -16.54 3.70 -6.37
C LYS A 52 -15.61 2.64 -5.81
N ARG A 53 -14.82 2.05 -6.70
CA ARG A 53 -13.70 1.18 -6.39
C ARG A 53 -12.42 1.81 -6.91
N TYR A 54 -11.36 1.74 -6.12
CA TYR A 54 -10.09 2.39 -6.40
C TYR A 54 -8.98 1.36 -6.59
N PRO A 55 -8.00 1.64 -7.44
CA PRO A 55 -6.81 0.79 -7.53
C PRO A 55 -6.12 0.69 -6.18
N LEU A 56 -5.58 -0.49 -5.87
CA LEU A 56 -4.84 -0.76 -4.65
C LEU A 56 -3.34 -0.61 -4.88
N ILE A 57 -2.67 0.12 -4.00
CA ILE A 57 -1.22 0.14 -3.86
C ILE A 57 -0.87 -0.51 -2.52
N VAL A 58 -0.10 -1.59 -2.55
CA VAL A 58 0.47 -2.18 -1.34
C VAL A 58 1.86 -1.61 -1.15
N PHE A 59 2.01 -0.76 -0.15
CA PHE A 59 3.28 -0.13 0.20
C PHE A 59 4.02 -0.97 1.23
N ILE A 60 5.26 -1.34 0.90
CA ILE A 60 6.13 -2.15 1.74
C ILE A 60 7.30 -1.28 2.19
N GLN A 61 7.30 -0.93 3.46
CA GLN A 61 8.35 -0.10 4.02
C GLN A 61 9.67 -0.86 4.12
N GLY A 62 10.77 -0.18 3.78
CA GLY A 62 12.11 -0.70 4.00
C GLY A 62 12.43 -0.82 5.49
N SER A 63 12.93 -1.97 5.89
CA SER A 63 13.30 -2.27 7.28
C SER A 63 14.53 -3.19 7.38
N GLY A 64 15.21 -3.46 6.25
CA GLY A 64 16.25 -4.50 6.24
C GLY A 64 15.68 -5.89 6.54
N TRP A 65 14.42 -6.15 6.16
CA TRP A 65 13.64 -7.37 6.48
C TRP A 65 13.44 -7.61 7.99
N THR A 66 13.70 -6.60 8.83
CA THR A 66 13.27 -6.58 10.23
C THR A 66 11.82 -6.12 10.32
N PHE A 67 11.26 -6.01 11.52
CA PHE A 67 9.89 -5.54 11.71
C PHE A 67 9.73 -4.08 11.22
N PRO A 68 8.84 -3.79 10.24
CA PRO A 68 8.71 -2.45 9.70
C PRO A 68 7.85 -1.54 10.58
N HIS A 69 8.27 -0.29 10.72
CA HIS A 69 7.51 0.76 11.40
C HIS A 69 6.58 1.47 10.40
N ILE A 70 5.42 0.88 10.12
CA ILE A 70 4.49 1.33 9.08
C ILE A 70 3.94 2.75 9.28
N GLY A 71 4.17 3.37 10.44
CA GLY A 71 3.78 4.74 10.71
C GLY A 71 4.63 5.82 10.03
N TYR A 72 5.87 5.53 9.64
CA TYR A 72 6.79 6.54 9.13
C TYR A 72 6.36 7.22 7.84
N HIS A 73 5.79 6.45 6.92
CA HIS A 73 5.46 6.94 5.58
C HIS A 73 3.99 7.35 5.43
N LEU A 74 3.18 7.28 6.48
CA LEU A 74 1.75 7.59 6.40
C LEU A 74 1.45 8.97 5.76
N PRO A 75 2.13 10.07 6.14
CA PRO A 75 1.89 11.35 5.50
C PRO A 75 2.24 11.36 4.00
N HIS A 76 3.28 10.62 3.63
CA HIS A 76 3.73 10.54 2.24
C HIS A 76 2.77 9.69 1.39
N ILE A 77 2.37 8.53 1.88
CA ILE A 77 1.46 7.64 1.13
C ILE A 77 0.01 8.15 1.13
N ALA A 78 -0.37 9.03 2.07
CA ALA A 78 -1.69 9.66 2.08
C ALA A 78 -1.98 10.48 0.81
N GLN A 79 -0.94 11.02 0.15
CA GLN A 79 -1.10 11.76 -1.10
C GLN A 79 -1.70 10.89 -2.22
N PHE A 80 -1.39 9.59 -2.25
CA PHE A 80 -1.98 8.66 -3.21
C PHE A 80 -3.45 8.39 -2.89
N ALA A 81 -3.81 8.33 -1.60
CA ALA A 81 -5.21 8.20 -1.20
C ALA A 81 -6.02 9.43 -1.63
N MET A 82 -5.46 10.63 -1.46
CA MET A 82 -6.07 11.89 -1.94
C MET A 82 -6.18 11.93 -3.47
N ALA A 83 -5.27 11.25 -4.18
CA ALA A 83 -5.28 11.15 -5.64
C ALA A 83 -6.19 10.02 -6.19
N GLY A 84 -6.93 9.31 -5.33
CA GLY A 84 -7.90 8.30 -5.77
C GLY A 84 -7.37 6.89 -5.82
N TYR A 85 -6.42 6.54 -4.93
CA TYR A 85 -5.96 5.17 -4.72
C TYR A 85 -6.33 4.70 -3.31
N VAL A 86 -6.49 3.41 -3.14
CA VAL A 86 -6.41 2.79 -1.82
C VAL A 86 -4.95 2.38 -1.61
N VAL A 87 -4.36 2.78 -0.49
CA VAL A 87 -2.97 2.43 -0.15
C VAL A 87 -2.97 1.62 1.13
N ALA A 88 -2.41 0.42 1.10
CA ALA A 88 -2.22 -0.39 2.30
C ALA A 88 -0.73 -0.47 2.63
N THR A 89 -0.35 -0.07 3.85
CA THR A 89 0.99 -0.33 4.40
C THR A 89 0.92 -1.53 5.32
N VAL A 90 1.92 -2.42 5.24
CA VAL A 90 1.85 -3.76 5.83
C VAL A 90 3.06 -4.04 6.71
N THR A 91 2.83 -4.75 7.83
CA THR A 91 3.91 -5.35 8.61
C THR A 91 4.20 -6.76 8.08
N HIS A 92 5.33 -7.30 8.48
CA HIS A 92 5.73 -8.68 8.22
C HIS A 92 6.62 -9.18 9.34
N ARG A 93 6.80 -10.49 9.44
CA ARG A 93 7.73 -11.10 10.39
C ARG A 93 9.17 -10.63 10.15
N SER A 94 9.93 -10.57 11.21
CA SER A 94 11.30 -10.05 11.21
C SER A 94 12.33 -11.18 11.07
N CYS A 95 13.34 -10.97 10.25
CA CYS A 95 14.47 -11.90 10.16
C CYS A 95 15.25 -11.99 11.48
N ASN A 96 15.23 -10.94 12.32
CA ASN A 96 15.86 -10.96 13.63
C ASN A 96 15.14 -11.84 14.64
N ASP A 97 13.87 -12.15 14.39
CA ASP A 97 13.05 -13.01 15.24
C ASP A 97 13.05 -14.48 14.77
N GLY A 98 14.03 -14.85 13.93
CA GLY A 98 14.14 -16.22 13.42
C GLY A 98 13.28 -16.50 12.18
N HIS A 99 12.79 -15.46 11.50
CA HIS A 99 11.97 -15.59 10.29
C HIS A 99 12.71 -15.08 9.03
N PRO A 100 13.73 -15.83 8.54
CA PRO A 100 14.45 -15.43 7.33
C PRO A 100 13.54 -15.49 6.09
N ALA A 101 14.08 -15.14 4.93
CA ALA A 101 13.41 -15.35 3.67
C ALA A 101 12.90 -16.81 3.56
N PRO A 102 11.67 -17.06 3.08
CA PRO A 102 10.76 -16.11 2.44
C PRO A 102 9.63 -15.56 3.34
N ALA A 103 9.76 -15.57 4.68
CA ALA A 103 8.67 -15.25 5.61
C ALA A 103 8.02 -13.89 5.30
N PHE A 104 8.82 -12.83 5.14
CA PHE A 104 8.33 -11.49 4.80
C PHE A 104 7.51 -11.48 3.50
N LEU A 105 7.93 -12.26 2.49
CA LEU A 105 7.23 -12.35 1.21
C LEU A 105 5.88 -13.07 1.36
N GLN A 106 5.84 -14.14 2.18
CA GLN A 106 4.62 -14.88 2.48
C GLN A 106 3.61 -13.99 3.20
N ASP A 107 4.06 -13.18 4.16
CA ASP A 107 3.21 -12.28 4.92
C ASP A 107 2.60 -11.20 4.03
N VAL A 108 3.40 -10.57 3.15
CA VAL A 108 2.89 -9.58 2.21
C VAL A 108 1.92 -10.20 1.19
N LYS A 109 2.16 -11.43 0.72
CA LYS A 109 1.20 -12.16 -0.10
C LYS A 109 -0.11 -12.43 0.65
N SER A 110 -0.04 -12.72 1.94
CA SER A 110 -1.23 -12.91 2.78
C SER A 110 -2.00 -11.61 2.95
N ALA A 111 -1.31 -10.47 3.12
CA ALA A 111 -1.94 -9.15 3.14
C ALA A 111 -2.70 -8.86 1.83
N ILE A 112 -2.10 -9.14 0.68
CA ILE A 112 -2.76 -8.93 -0.62
C ILE A 112 -4.00 -9.81 -0.75
N ARG A 113 -3.94 -11.07 -0.32
CA ARG A 113 -5.12 -11.96 -0.32
C ARG A 113 -6.22 -11.44 0.60
N TYR A 114 -5.86 -10.99 1.79
CA TYR A 114 -6.79 -10.35 2.73
C TYR A 114 -7.48 -9.15 2.11
N LEU A 115 -6.70 -8.22 1.54
CA LEU A 115 -7.24 -7.00 0.92
C LEU A 115 -8.17 -7.30 -0.27
N ARG A 116 -7.88 -8.32 -1.06
CA ARG A 116 -8.76 -8.78 -2.15
C ARG A 116 -10.05 -9.40 -1.61
N ALA A 117 -9.98 -10.20 -0.55
CA ALA A 117 -11.15 -10.80 0.08
C ALA A 117 -12.08 -9.76 0.72
N HIS A 118 -11.53 -8.62 1.19
CA HIS A 118 -12.26 -7.51 1.81
C HIS A 118 -12.36 -6.29 0.89
N ALA A 119 -12.27 -6.50 -0.43
CA ALA A 119 -12.22 -5.42 -1.41
C ALA A 119 -13.44 -4.50 -1.34
N ASP A 120 -14.62 -5.06 -1.13
CA ASP A 120 -15.87 -4.30 -1.04
C ASP A 120 -15.92 -3.39 0.18
N GLU A 121 -15.47 -3.87 1.33
CA GLU A 121 -15.42 -3.11 2.58
C GLU A 121 -14.54 -1.87 2.45
N HIS A 122 -13.40 -2.04 1.77
CA HIS A 122 -12.38 -1.00 1.65
C HIS A 122 -12.41 -0.23 0.32
N GLN A 123 -13.45 -0.41 -0.50
CA GLN A 123 -13.59 0.23 -1.81
C GLN A 123 -12.41 -0.07 -2.76
N ILE A 124 -11.85 -1.25 -2.69
CA ILE A 124 -10.74 -1.71 -3.53
C ILE A 124 -11.29 -2.29 -4.83
N ASP A 125 -10.62 -1.97 -5.95
CA ASP A 125 -10.73 -2.74 -7.19
C ASP A 125 -9.71 -3.90 -7.13
N PRO A 126 -10.14 -5.13 -6.90
CA PRO A 126 -9.22 -6.26 -6.72
C PRO A 126 -8.48 -6.66 -7.99
N THR A 127 -8.89 -6.13 -9.15
CA THR A 127 -8.25 -6.39 -10.45
C THR A 127 -7.08 -5.45 -10.74
N ARG A 128 -6.98 -4.32 -10.01
CA ARG A 128 -5.93 -3.31 -10.18
C ARG A 128 -5.11 -3.18 -8.90
N VAL A 129 -4.08 -4.02 -8.79
CA VAL A 129 -3.21 -4.07 -7.62
C VAL A 129 -1.77 -3.80 -8.04
N ALA A 130 -1.12 -2.87 -7.37
CA ALA A 130 0.30 -2.56 -7.52
C ALA A 130 1.03 -2.80 -6.20
N ALA A 131 2.29 -3.20 -6.27
CA ALA A 131 3.20 -3.25 -5.13
C ALA A 131 4.29 -2.19 -5.31
N TRP A 132 4.55 -1.46 -4.23
CA TRP A 132 5.59 -0.44 -4.18
C TRP A 132 6.31 -0.53 -2.83
N GLY A 133 7.59 -0.25 -2.82
CA GLY A 133 8.36 -0.30 -1.58
C GLY A 133 9.68 0.42 -1.66
N THR A 134 10.28 0.61 -0.49
CA THR A 134 11.60 1.24 -0.33
C THR A 134 12.60 0.23 0.22
N SER A 135 13.89 0.28 -0.20
CA SER A 135 14.96 -0.58 0.30
C SER A 135 14.56 -2.08 0.24
N SER A 136 14.62 -2.82 1.36
CA SER A 136 14.15 -4.21 1.44
C SER A 136 12.69 -4.39 1.02
N GLY A 137 11.84 -3.38 1.25
CA GLY A 137 10.45 -3.37 0.78
C GLY A 137 10.37 -3.29 -0.74
N GLY A 138 11.24 -2.52 -1.39
CA GLY A 138 11.37 -2.49 -2.86
C GLY A 138 11.80 -3.84 -3.42
N ASN A 139 12.75 -4.51 -2.77
CA ASN A 139 13.14 -5.88 -3.12
C ASN A 139 11.95 -6.85 -2.99
N THR A 140 11.19 -6.74 -1.89
CA THR A 140 9.99 -7.57 -1.69
C THR A 140 8.94 -7.31 -2.76
N ALA A 141 8.72 -6.05 -3.17
CA ALA A 141 7.80 -5.72 -4.25
C ALA A 141 8.22 -6.36 -5.60
N LEU A 142 9.52 -6.35 -5.92
CA LEU A 142 10.06 -7.05 -7.10
C LEU A 142 9.83 -8.55 -7.03
N LEU A 143 10.11 -9.18 -5.88
CA LEU A 143 9.89 -10.61 -5.68
C LEU A 143 8.41 -10.99 -5.79
N LEU A 144 7.50 -10.14 -5.32
CA LEU A 144 6.06 -10.33 -5.51
C LEU A 144 5.71 -10.43 -7.00
N GLY A 145 6.14 -9.45 -7.78
CA GLY A 145 5.85 -9.42 -9.20
C GLY A 145 6.45 -10.59 -9.99
N LEU A 146 7.72 -10.90 -9.73
CA LEU A 146 8.40 -12.02 -10.39
C LEU A 146 7.73 -13.37 -10.06
N THR A 147 7.36 -13.59 -8.81
CA THR A 147 6.71 -14.85 -8.38
C THR A 147 5.27 -14.98 -8.87
N VAL A 148 4.56 -13.89 -9.09
CA VAL A 148 3.24 -13.90 -9.74
C VAL A 148 3.40 -14.19 -11.24
N ALA A 149 4.33 -13.51 -11.92
CA ALA A 149 4.57 -13.71 -13.34
C ALA A 149 4.98 -15.18 -13.67
N VAL A 150 5.86 -15.77 -12.87
CA VAL A 150 6.25 -17.19 -13.02
C VAL A 150 5.06 -18.12 -12.84
N ARG A 151 4.19 -17.86 -11.85
CA ARG A 151 2.99 -18.65 -11.64
C ARG A 151 1.99 -18.52 -12.79
N MET A 152 1.81 -17.31 -13.31
CA MET A 152 0.93 -17.05 -14.45
C MET A 152 1.42 -17.74 -15.74
N GLN A 153 2.74 -17.86 -15.96
CA GLN A 153 3.30 -18.61 -17.07
C GLN A 153 3.09 -20.13 -16.92
N ALA A 154 3.11 -20.62 -15.69
CA ALA A 154 2.88 -22.04 -15.41
C ALA A 154 1.39 -22.41 -15.48
N GLU A 155 0.49 -21.47 -15.23
CA GLU A 155 -0.97 -21.63 -15.27
C GLU A 155 -1.58 -21.03 -16.55
N SER A 156 -0.86 -20.99 -17.65
CA SER A 156 -1.15 -20.23 -18.88
C SER A 156 -2.51 -20.52 -19.54
N PHE A 157 -3.58 -20.33 -18.81
CA PHE A 157 -4.96 -20.16 -19.30
C PHE A 157 -5.81 -19.55 -18.17
N LEU A 158 -6.27 -18.32 -18.33
CA LEU A 158 -7.28 -17.66 -17.51
C LEU A 158 -6.80 -16.87 -16.29
N VAL A 159 -6.15 -15.74 -16.44
CA VAL A 159 -6.53 -14.51 -15.67
C VAL A 159 -5.93 -13.26 -16.31
N PRO A 160 -6.70 -12.24 -16.68
CA PRO A 160 -6.17 -10.92 -17.03
C PRO A 160 -5.94 -10.14 -15.74
N GLU A 161 -4.88 -10.41 -15.00
CA GLU A 161 -4.48 -9.61 -13.86
C GLU A 161 -3.20 -8.86 -14.18
N THR A 162 -3.33 -7.60 -14.54
CA THR A 162 -2.20 -6.70 -14.72
C THR A 162 -1.65 -6.30 -13.36
N LEU A 163 -0.64 -7.01 -12.89
CA LEU A 163 0.18 -6.57 -11.77
C LEU A 163 1.22 -5.58 -12.32
N MET A 164 1.00 -4.28 -12.15
CA MET A 164 2.02 -3.29 -12.42
C MET A 164 3.01 -3.23 -11.26
N ILE A 165 4.28 -3.57 -11.58
CA ILE A 165 5.39 -3.41 -10.63
C ILE A 165 6.00 -2.04 -10.88
N LEU A 166 5.72 -1.09 -10.00
CA LEU A 166 6.47 0.16 -9.94
C LEU A 166 7.64 -0.04 -8.97
N GLY A 167 8.70 -0.64 -9.49
CA GLY A 167 9.97 -0.73 -8.76
C GLY A 167 10.74 0.58 -8.89
N LEU A 168 10.52 1.53 -8.00
CA LEU A 168 11.50 2.59 -7.75
C LEU A 168 12.44 2.09 -6.66
N GLY A 169 13.37 1.25 -7.05
CA GLY A 169 14.54 0.96 -6.26
C GLY A 169 15.48 2.16 -6.27
N LEU A 170 15.28 3.13 -5.40
CA LEU A 170 16.33 4.08 -5.07
C LEU A 170 17.25 3.40 -4.07
N VAL A 171 18.26 2.71 -4.57
CA VAL A 171 19.42 2.34 -3.77
C VAL A 171 20.29 3.60 -3.71
N ALA A 172 20.10 4.40 -2.66
CA ALA A 172 21.09 5.39 -2.28
C ALA A 172 22.10 4.69 -1.36
N PHE A 173 23.36 4.60 -1.81
CA PHE A 173 24.50 4.25 -0.98
C PHE A 173 24.91 5.45 -0.15
#